data_1bad055668393d18af690cb3e46e6ca7
#
_entry.id   1bad055668393d18af690cb3e46e6ca7
#
_cell.length_a   1.000
_cell.length_b   1.000
_cell.length_c   1.000
_cell.angle_alpha   90.00
_cell.angle_beta   90.00
_cell.angle_gamma   90.00
#
_symmetry.space_group_name_H-M   'P 1'
#
loop_
_entity.id
_entity.type
_entity.pdbx_description
1 polymer ?
#
loop_
_entity_poly.entity_id
_entity_poly.type
_entity_poly.pdbx_seq_one_letter_code
_entity_poly.pdbx_strand_id
1 'polypeptide(L)'
;MQNKGFVKVFAVLLTLACAFYLSFSFVTRYQMNKAAEDPKGSAHYLDSMQNQKVWLGIYTLKQCREMEIGLGLDLKGGMNVILEVSVPDVVKALADNKPDEAFNKAVAEAAKLQINSQEDFITLFIREYKKLAPEGKLAELFATQQLKDKVNTRSTDAEVEKVLREEVSAAVDNSFNVLRTRIDRFGVAQPNIQTLEGKMGRIMVELPGIKEPERVRKLLQGSANLEFWETFEAKDIVPVLASADNRARGLLNVETPADSAMVEADTTAVAEASAVSAKDSLAAALKGETATASNTNIEELKKEHPLLAVLQLNQSGVGCIVGYADYKDTADVNRILNMKAVKEVMPRDLKLMWGVKASDMDKTGRIFELYAIKSTERNGRAPLEGDVVTDAKDEYDQFNKPCVSMSMNTEGSRRWAALTKKNIGKEIAIVLDGYVYSAPRVNSEITGGNSQITGNFTPEVTKDL
;
A
#
# COMPACT_ATOMS: atom_id res chain seq x y z
N MET A 1 -47.92 27.90 -42.11
CA MET A 1 -48.76 26.84 -41.46
C MET A 1 -47.87 26.01 -40.54
N GLN A 2 -48.03 26.18 -39.23
CA GLN A 2 -47.31 25.31 -38.29
C GLN A 2 -47.85 23.88 -38.42
N ASN A 3 -46.96 22.93 -38.73
CA ASN A 3 -47.32 21.53 -38.94
C ASN A 3 -47.60 20.87 -37.58
N LYS A 4 -48.79 21.19 -36.97
CA LYS A 4 -49.21 20.71 -35.64
C LYS A 4 -49.14 19.17 -35.51
N GLY A 5 -49.29 18.46 -36.64
CA GLY A 5 -49.14 16.99 -36.69
C GLY A 5 -47.70 16.53 -36.46
N PHE A 6 -46.70 17.18 -37.08
CA PHE A 6 -45.30 16.88 -36.93
C PHE A 6 -44.82 17.08 -35.49
N VAL A 7 -45.24 18.20 -34.87
CA VAL A 7 -44.90 18.50 -33.47
C VAL A 7 -45.45 17.44 -32.52
N LYS A 8 -46.69 16.98 -32.74
CA LYS A 8 -47.28 15.88 -31.92
C LYS A 8 -46.51 14.57 -32.08
N VAL A 9 -46.20 14.18 -33.33
CA VAL A 9 -45.42 12.94 -33.59
C VAL A 9 -44.03 13.06 -32.95
N PHE A 10 -43.38 14.19 -33.09
CA PHE A 10 -42.04 14.43 -32.47
C PHE A 10 -42.15 14.35 -30.94
N ALA A 11 -43.15 14.98 -30.32
CA ALA A 11 -43.35 14.92 -28.87
C ALA A 11 -43.54 13.47 -28.38
N VAL A 12 -44.36 12.68 -29.09
CA VAL A 12 -44.59 11.26 -28.74
C VAL A 12 -43.30 10.46 -28.88
N LEU A 13 -42.52 10.62 -29.96
CA LEU A 13 -41.23 9.95 -30.13
C LEU A 13 -40.22 10.31 -29.03
N LEU A 14 -40.14 11.60 -28.69
CA LEU A 14 -39.30 12.07 -27.61
C LEU A 14 -39.68 11.46 -26.27
N THR A 15 -40.98 11.43 -25.96
CA THR A 15 -41.52 10.82 -24.73
C THR A 15 -41.19 9.32 -24.65
N LEU A 16 -41.34 8.60 -25.78
CA LEU A 16 -40.97 7.18 -25.85
C LEU A 16 -39.48 6.97 -25.65
N ALA A 17 -38.65 7.81 -26.26
CA ALA A 17 -37.20 7.77 -26.07
C ALA A 17 -36.81 8.02 -24.58
N CYS A 18 -37.40 9.04 -23.96
CA CYS A 18 -37.16 9.31 -22.53
C CYS A 18 -37.63 8.14 -21.65
N ALA A 19 -38.80 7.57 -21.90
CA ALA A 19 -39.27 6.40 -21.17
C ALA A 19 -38.39 5.19 -21.34
N PHE A 20 -37.86 4.98 -22.54
CA PHE A 20 -36.89 3.92 -22.81
C PHE A 20 -35.59 4.10 -22.01
N TYR A 21 -34.99 5.29 -21.98
CA TYR A 21 -33.77 5.56 -21.18
C TYR A 21 -34.04 5.44 -19.67
N LEU A 22 -35.19 5.93 -19.18
CA LEU A 22 -35.57 5.77 -17.77
C LEU A 22 -35.73 4.30 -17.37
N SER A 23 -36.10 3.42 -18.31
CA SER A 23 -36.29 2.00 -18.03
C SER A 23 -34.98 1.29 -17.63
N PHE A 24 -33.80 1.74 -18.10
CA PHE A 24 -32.53 1.19 -17.68
C PHE A 24 -32.31 1.38 -16.19
N SER A 25 -32.56 2.59 -15.65
CA SER A 25 -32.44 2.87 -14.21
C SER A 25 -33.37 2.00 -13.38
N PHE A 26 -34.59 1.72 -13.89
CA PHE A 26 -35.51 0.85 -13.21
C PHE A 26 -35.06 -0.61 -13.16
N VAL A 27 -34.54 -1.13 -14.28
CA VAL A 27 -34.00 -2.50 -14.37
C VAL A 27 -32.77 -2.67 -13.46
N THR A 28 -31.86 -1.71 -13.48
CA THR A 28 -30.66 -1.73 -12.63
C THR A 28 -31.05 -1.72 -11.15
N ARG A 29 -31.98 -0.85 -10.75
CA ARG A 29 -32.46 -0.77 -9.36
C ARG A 29 -33.14 -2.07 -8.92
N TYR A 30 -33.95 -2.70 -9.79
CA TYR A 30 -34.57 -3.99 -9.52
C TYR A 30 -33.52 -5.08 -9.27
N GLN A 31 -32.50 -5.17 -10.13
CA GLN A 31 -31.42 -6.16 -9.97
C GLN A 31 -30.56 -5.90 -8.72
N MET A 32 -30.32 -4.64 -8.37
CA MET A 32 -29.61 -4.29 -7.13
C MET A 32 -30.40 -4.67 -5.87
N ASN A 33 -31.71 -4.48 -5.86
CA ASN A 33 -32.53 -4.91 -4.74
C ASN A 33 -32.49 -6.43 -4.59
N LYS A 34 -32.57 -7.16 -5.71
CA LYS A 34 -32.47 -8.63 -5.72
C LYS A 34 -31.09 -9.11 -5.27
N ALA A 35 -30.02 -8.40 -5.62
CA ALA A 35 -28.68 -8.68 -5.15
C ALA A 35 -28.52 -8.51 -3.63
N ALA A 36 -29.26 -7.57 -3.03
CA ALA A 36 -29.23 -7.35 -1.58
C ALA A 36 -29.89 -8.51 -0.79
N GLU A 37 -30.74 -9.30 -1.44
CA GLU A 37 -31.43 -10.45 -0.85
C GLU A 37 -30.69 -11.77 -1.09
N ASP A 38 -29.59 -11.78 -1.86
CA ASP A 38 -28.87 -13.02 -2.18
C ASP A 38 -28.10 -13.56 -0.94
N PRO A 39 -28.32 -14.82 -0.55
CA PRO A 39 -27.64 -15.44 0.60
C PRO A 39 -26.11 -15.54 0.45
N LYS A 40 -25.59 -15.50 -0.79
CA LYS A 40 -24.17 -15.56 -1.10
C LYS A 40 -23.50 -14.18 -1.16
N GLY A 41 -24.26 -13.12 -0.91
CA GLY A 41 -23.79 -11.74 -0.94
C GLY A 41 -24.06 -11.01 -2.26
N SER A 42 -24.29 -9.70 -2.17
CA SER A 42 -24.65 -8.86 -3.31
C SER A 42 -23.59 -8.83 -4.41
N ALA A 43 -22.30 -8.90 -4.05
CA ALA A 43 -21.20 -8.91 -5.00
C ALA A 43 -21.22 -10.15 -5.88
N HIS A 44 -21.41 -11.34 -5.29
CA HIS A 44 -21.49 -12.61 -6.00
C HIS A 44 -22.67 -12.62 -7.01
N TYR A 45 -23.85 -12.12 -6.60
CA TYR A 45 -25.01 -12.02 -7.48
C TYR A 45 -24.74 -11.11 -8.68
N LEU A 46 -24.22 -9.89 -8.42
CA LEU A 46 -23.95 -8.91 -9.47
C LEU A 46 -22.90 -9.40 -10.46
N ASP A 47 -21.89 -10.10 -9.99
CA ASP A 47 -20.83 -10.66 -10.84
C ASP A 47 -21.37 -11.78 -11.74
N SER A 48 -22.19 -12.68 -11.19
CA SER A 48 -22.83 -13.76 -11.95
C SER A 48 -23.81 -13.24 -13.01
N MET A 49 -24.45 -12.10 -12.74
CA MET A 49 -25.44 -11.48 -13.62
C MET A 49 -24.86 -10.46 -14.60
N GLN A 50 -23.61 -10.05 -14.44
CA GLN A 50 -22.99 -8.95 -15.16
C GLN A 50 -23.08 -9.11 -16.70
N ASN A 51 -22.87 -10.33 -17.20
CA ASN A 51 -22.91 -10.66 -18.61
C ASN A 51 -24.26 -11.25 -19.06
N GLN A 52 -25.22 -11.39 -18.13
CA GLN A 52 -26.54 -11.91 -18.48
C GLN A 52 -27.44 -10.81 -19.03
N LYS A 53 -28.25 -11.16 -20.03
CA LYS A 53 -29.20 -10.26 -20.68
C LYS A 53 -30.41 -10.06 -19.79
N VAL A 54 -30.53 -8.91 -19.17
CA VAL A 54 -31.55 -8.59 -18.16
C VAL A 54 -32.67 -7.67 -18.68
N TRP A 55 -32.45 -6.99 -19.83
CA TRP A 55 -33.42 -6.06 -20.39
C TRP A 55 -33.71 -6.40 -21.86
N LEU A 56 -34.98 -6.58 -22.20
CA LEU A 56 -35.49 -6.97 -23.53
C LEU A 56 -34.81 -8.18 -24.16
N GLY A 57 -34.07 -9.00 -23.41
CA GLY A 57 -33.24 -10.09 -23.96
C GLY A 57 -32.06 -9.62 -24.82
N ILE A 58 -31.77 -8.31 -24.87
CA ILE A 58 -30.75 -7.69 -25.69
C ILE A 58 -29.62 -7.13 -24.82
N TYR A 59 -29.96 -6.34 -23.80
CA TYR A 59 -29.00 -5.63 -22.98
C TYR A 59 -28.59 -6.43 -21.75
N THR A 60 -27.26 -6.50 -21.52
CA THR A 60 -26.67 -7.13 -20.32
C THR A 60 -26.80 -6.19 -19.12
N LEU A 61 -26.64 -6.73 -17.91
CA LEU A 61 -26.65 -5.90 -16.69
C LEU A 61 -25.56 -4.83 -16.74
N LYS A 62 -24.38 -5.16 -17.24
CA LYS A 62 -23.28 -4.20 -17.44
C LYS A 62 -23.70 -3.05 -18.34
N GLN A 63 -24.27 -3.34 -19.50
CA GLN A 63 -24.76 -2.32 -20.43
C GLN A 63 -25.89 -1.48 -19.85
N CYS A 64 -26.80 -2.09 -19.09
CA CYS A 64 -27.86 -1.34 -18.41
C CYS A 64 -27.28 -0.34 -17.39
N ARG A 65 -26.21 -0.70 -16.67
CA ARG A 65 -25.53 0.19 -15.72
C ARG A 65 -24.78 1.33 -16.41
N GLU A 66 -24.21 1.08 -17.58
CA GLU A 66 -23.54 2.10 -18.39
C GLU A 66 -24.52 3.11 -18.98
N MET A 67 -25.76 2.67 -19.31
CA MET A 67 -26.84 3.50 -19.85
C MET A 67 -27.78 4.09 -18.80
N GLU A 68 -27.60 3.74 -17.53
CA GLU A 68 -28.36 4.31 -16.42
C GLU A 68 -28.13 5.83 -16.33
N ILE A 69 -29.18 6.57 -15.97
CA ILE A 69 -29.03 8.01 -15.71
C ILE A 69 -28.09 8.22 -14.54
N GLY A 70 -26.97 8.92 -14.79
CA GLY A 70 -26.00 9.30 -13.78
C GLY A 70 -26.61 10.25 -12.76
N LEU A 71 -26.89 9.72 -11.58
CA LEU A 71 -27.28 10.54 -10.43
C LEU A 71 -26.00 11.01 -9.75
N GLY A 72 -25.79 12.33 -9.67
CA GLY A 72 -24.65 12.93 -9.00
C GLY A 72 -24.56 12.62 -7.50
N LEU A 73 -23.52 13.08 -6.85
CA LEU A 73 -23.26 12.91 -5.42
C LEU A 73 -24.41 13.36 -4.54
N ASP A 74 -25.11 14.43 -4.93
CA ASP A 74 -26.22 15.02 -4.16
C ASP A 74 -27.44 14.09 -4.06
N LEU A 75 -27.61 13.21 -5.05
CA LEU A 75 -28.79 12.32 -5.13
C LEU A 75 -28.49 10.87 -4.72
N LYS A 76 -27.29 10.38 -4.99
CA LYS A 76 -26.86 9.01 -4.62
C LYS A 76 -26.03 8.96 -3.35
N GLY A 77 -25.54 10.12 -2.87
CA GLY A 77 -24.44 10.16 -1.91
C GLY A 77 -23.15 9.68 -2.56
N GLY A 78 -22.11 9.52 -1.81
CA GLY A 78 -20.83 9.05 -2.32
C GLY A 78 -19.65 9.81 -1.74
N MET A 79 -18.54 9.86 -2.48
CA MET A 79 -17.27 10.43 -2.06
C MET A 79 -16.73 11.37 -3.13
N ASN A 80 -16.28 12.55 -2.70
CA ASN A 80 -15.46 13.44 -3.52
C ASN A 80 -14.09 13.56 -2.85
N VAL A 81 -13.03 13.27 -3.59
CA VAL A 81 -11.64 13.40 -3.11
C VAL A 81 -10.79 14.13 -4.14
N ILE A 82 -9.84 14.90 -3.63
CA ILE A 82 -8.78 15.50 -4.43
C ILE A 82 -7.50 14.75 -4.09
N LEU A 83 -6.92 14.12 -5.09
CA LEU A 83 -5.63 13.45 -5.00
C LEU A 83 -4.56 14.39 -5.57
N GLU A 84 -3.40 14.42 -4.95
CA GLU A 84 -2.26 15.21 -5.39
C GLU A 84 -1.06 14.30 -5.62
N VAL A 85 -0.52 14.31 -6.84
CA VAL A 85 0.72 13.62 -7.16
C VAL A 85 1.87 14.36 -6.50
N SER A 86 2.73 13.65 -5.78
CA SER A 86 3.89 14.24 -5.11
C SER A 86 4.95 14.67 -6.13
N VAL A 87 4.82 15.88 -6.66
CA VAL A 87 5.81 16.46 -7.59
C VAL A 87 7.23 16.49 -6.98
N PRO A 88 7.41 16.78 -5.66
CA PRO A 88 8.71 16.65 -5.00
C PRO A 88 9.36 15.29 -5.17
N ASP A 89 8.59 14.21 -5.03
CA ASP A 89 9.13 12.85 -5.12
C ASP A 89 9.40 12.44 -6.58
N VAL A 90 8.59 12.92 -7.53
CA VAL A 90 8.87 12.77 -8.97
C VAL A 90 10.21 13.43 -9.30
N VAL A 91 10.45 14.65 -8.84
CA VAL A 91 11.71 15.38 -9.09
C VAL A 91 12.90 14.68 -8.46
N LYS A 92 12.76 14.11 -7.24
CA LYS A 92 13.81 13.29 -6.62
C LYS A 92 14.11 12.02 -7.42
N ALA A 93 13.05 11.33 -7.88
CA ALA A 93 13.20 10.13 -8.70
C ALA A 93 13.92 10.42 -10.02
N LEU A 94 13.59 11.52 -10.70
CA LEU A 94 14.26 11.95 -11.93
C LEU A 94 15.75 12.29 -11.71
N ALA A 95 16.13 12.74 -10.50
CA ALA A 95 17.52 12.94 -10.08
C ALA A 95 18.20 11.66 -9.58
N ASP A 96 17.58 10.48 -9.76
CA ASP A 96 18.07 9.18 -9.31
C ASP A 96 18.35 9.13 -7.79
N ASN A 97 17.54 9.87 -7.01
CA ASN A 97 17.66 10.00 -5.55
C ASN A 97 19.09 10.35 -5.07
N LYS A 98 19.80 11.19 -5.82
CA LYS A 98 21.17 11.59 -5.49
C LYS A 98 21.26 12.14 -4.08
N PRO A 99 22.29 11.77 -3.29
CA PRO A 99 22.51 12.25 -1.93
C PRO A 99 23.14 13.65 -1.91
N ASP A 100 22.67 14.59 -2.74
CA ASP A 100 23.12 15.98 -2.74
C ASP A 100 22.36 16.76 -1.66
N GLU A 101 23.09 17.38 -0.73
CA GLU A 101 22.50 18.09 0.42
C GLU A 101 21.78 19.38 -0.02
N ALA A 102 22.34 20.11 -0.98
CA ALA A 102 21.75 21.34 -1.50
C ALA A 102 20.46 21.03 -2.26
N PHE A 103 20.46 19.97 -3.08
CA PHE A 103 19.29 19.48 -3.78
C PHE A 103 18.17 19.08 -2.82
N ASN A 104 18.48 18.24 -1.81
CA ASN A 104 17.47 17.77 -0.87
C ASN A 104 16.89 18.90 0.00
N LYS A 105 17.73 19.88 0.40
CA LYS A 105 17.27 21.08 1.10
C LYS A 105 16.39 21.95 0.20
N ALA A 106 16.78 22.16 -1.06
CA ALA A 106 15.99 22.93 -2.02
C ALA A 106 14.61 22.31 -2.26
N VAL A 107 14.54 20.96 -2.43
CA VAL A 107 13.27 20.25 -2.57
C VAL A 107 12.40 20.41 -1.32
N ALA A 108 12.97 20.29 -0.12
CA ALA A 108 12.24 20.42 1.14
C ALA A 108 11.70 21.84 1.36
N GLU A 109 12.50 22.88 1.08
CA GLU A 109 12.07 24.27 1.20
C GLU A 109 11.02 24.66 0.14
N ALA A 110 11.20 24.20 -1.12
CA ALA A 110 10.20 24.39 -2.17
C ALA A 110 8.86 23.75 -1.81
N ALA A 111 8.86 22.55 -1.22
CA ALA A 111 7.65 21.88 -0.78
C ALA A 111 6.92 22.64 0.34
N LYS A 112 7.64 23.25 1.27
CA LYS A 112 7.05 24.13 2.30
C LYS A 112 6.45 25.39 1.70
N LEU A 113 7.16 26.02 0.75
CA LEU A 113 6.71 27.25 0.09
C LEU A 113 5.47 26.99 -0.78
N GLN A 114 5.35 25.83 -1.40
CA GLN A 114 4.22 25.43 -2.24
C GLN A 114 2.88 25.47 -1.49
N ILE A 115 2.88 25.21 -0.17
CA ILE A 115 1.66 25.23 0.64
C ILE A 115 0.98 26.59 0.60
N ASN A 116 1.78 27.68 0.63
CA ASN A 116 1.32 29.06 0.71
C ASN A 116 1.49 29.85 -0.60
N SER A 117 2.04 29.24 -1.65
CA SER A 117 2.30 29.88 -2.94
C SER A 117 1.33 29.40 -4.01
N GLN A 118 1.06 30.27 -4.99
CA GLN A 118 0.36 29.89 -6.23
C GLN A 118 1.32 29.46 -7.34
N GLU A 119 2.63 29.66 -7.13
CA GLU A 119 3.66 29.26 -8.08
C GLU A 119 3.77 27.72 -8.12
N ASP A 120 4.13 27.19 -9.28
CA ASP A 120 4.34 25.75 -9.41
C ASP A 120 5.63 25.28 -8.72
N PHE A 121 5.65 24.01 -8.31
CA PHE A 121 6.74 23.42 -7.55
C PHE A 121 8.09 23.53 -8.26
N ILE A 122 8.13 23.36 -9.59
CA ILE A 122 9.40 23.37 -10.35
C ILE A 122 10.03 24.75 -10.31
N THR A 123 9.24 25.81 -10.47
CA THR A 123 9.72 27.19 -10.33
C THR A 123 10.26 27.46 -8.93
N LEU A 124 9.53 27.06 -7.89
CA LEU A 124 9.96 27.20 -6.50
C LEU A 124 11.26 26.43 -6.25
N PHE A 125 11.35 25.17 -6.70
CA PHE A 125 12.53 24.33 -6.55
C PHE A 125 13.77 24.94 -7.20
N ILE A 126 13.66 25.37 -8.45
CA ILE A 126 14.79 25.97 -9.17
C ILE A 126 15.27 27.24 -8.46
N ARG A 127 14.34 28.06 -7.98
CA ARG A 127 14.66 29.28 -7.23
C ARG A 127 15.41 28.97 -5.93
N GLU A 128 14.93 28.01 -5.15
CA GLU A 128 15.56 27.64 -3.88
C GLU A 128 16.89 26.92 -4.11
N TYR A 129 17.01 26.09 -5.14
CA TYR A 129 18.26 25.44 -5.50
C TYR A 129 19.34 26.47 -5.88
N LYS A 130 19.00 27.48 -6.70
CA LYS A 130 19.93 28.55 -7.08
C LYS A 130 20.36 29.45 -5.92
N LYS A 131 19.53 29.56 -4.87
CA LYS A 131 19.94 30.25 -3.63
C LYS A 131 20.99 29.46 -2.84
N LEU A 132 20.83 28.13 -2.78
CA LEU A 132 21.74 27.24 -2.04
C LEU A 132 23.01 26.90 -2.81
N ALA A 133 22.93 26.81 -4.12
CA ALA A 133 24.03 26.50 -5.03
C ALA A 133 24.03 27.45 -6.24
N PRO A 134 24.52 28.71 -6.10
CA PRO A 134 24.46 29.70 -7.19
C PRO A 134 25.20 29.32 -8.47
N GLU A 135 26.28 28.55 -8.33
CA GLU A 135 27.08 28.04 -9.46
C GLU A 135 26.68 26.61 -9.88
N GLY A 136 25.76 25.99 -9.14
CA GLY A 136 25.29 24.63 -9.41
C GLY A 136 24.47 24.59 -10.70
N LYS A 137 24.79 23.64 -11.59
CA LYS A 137 24.05 23.41 -12.83
C LYS A 137 23.00 22.34 -12.63
N LEU A 138 21.76 22.62 -13.00
CA LEU A 138 20.67 21.65 -12.98
C LEU A 138 21.01 20.42 -13.84
N ALA A 139 21.73 20.60 -14.94
CA ALA A 139 22.17 19.49 -15.80
C ALA A 139 23.00 18.43 -15.07
N GLU A 140 23.81 18.80 -14.06
CA GLU A 140 24.59 17.83 -13.28
C GLU A 140 23.74 16.94 -12.38
N LEU A 141 22.59 17.46 -11.92
CA LEU A 141 21.63 16.71 -11.12
C LEU A 141 20.80 15.76 -11.99
N PHE A 142 20.34 16.24 -13.16
CA PHE A 142 19.36 15.54 -13.99
C PHE A 142 19.94 14.82 -15.22
N ALA A 143 21.26 14.84 -15.44
CA ALA A 143 21.91 13.98 -16.44
C ALA A 143 21.94 12.53 -15.93
N THR A 144 20.77 11.93 -15.74
CA THR A 144 20.58 10.56 -15.27
C THR A 144 20.39 9.59 -16.45
N GLN A 145 20.47 8.28 -16.18
CA GLN A 145 20.25 7.26 -17.20
C GLN A 145 18.83 7.35 -17.81
N GLN A 146 17.85 7.78 -17.02
CA GLN A 146 16.46 7.96 -17.47
C GLN A 146 16.31 9.14 -18.45
N LEU A 147 17.07 10.21 -18.23
CA LEU A 147 16.95 11.45 -19.00
C LEU A 147 18.09 11.64 -20.02
N LYS A 148 18.94 10.64 -20.26
CA LYS A 148 20.14 10.73 -21.12
C LYS A 148 19.88 11.22 -22.53
N ASP A 149 18.70 10.92 -23.07
CA ASP A 149 18.29 11.31 -24.43
C ASP A 149 17.75 12.76 -24.48
N LYS A 150 17.38 13.35 -23.33
CA LYS A 150 16.78 14.68 -23.21
C LYS A 150 17.67 15.69 -22.49
N VAL A 151 18.49 15.26 -21.52
CA VAL A 151 19.37 16.09 -20.71
C VAL A 151 20.78 15.54 -20.76
N ASN A 152 21.74 16.39 -21.07
CA ASN A 152 23.17 16.10 -21.00
C ASN A 152 23.87 17.14 -20.12
N THR A 153 25.12 16.89 -19.72
CA THR A 153 25.91 17.76 -18.85
C THR A 153 26.17 19.17 -19.42
N ARG A 154 25.88 19.40 -20.71
CA ARG A 154 26.02 20.70 -21.39
C ARG A 154 24.68 21.43 -21.53
N SER A 155 23.57 20.79 -21.18
CA SER A 155 22.24 21.39 -21.27
C SER A 155 22.13 22.63 -20.37
N THR A 156 21.42 23.63 -20.83
CA THR A 156 21.16 24.86 -20.08
C THR A 156 20.08 24.60 -19.01
N ASP A 157 20.07 25.40 -17.95
CA ASP A 157 19.06 25.29 -16.89
C ASP A 157 17.63 25.43 -17.43
N ALA A 158 17.43 26.28 -18.45
CA ALA A 158 16.12 26.46 -19.09
C ALA A 158 15.66 25.22 -19.87
N GLU A 159 16.59 24.51 -20.53
CA GLU A 159 16.30 23.25 -21.19
C GLU A 159 15.94 22.17 -20.19
N VAL A 160 16.70 22.10 -19.08
CA VAL A 160 16.42 21.14 -18.00
C VAL A 160 15.07 21.44 -17.34
N GLU A 161 14.74 22.70 -17.08
CA GLU A 161 13.43 23.11 -16.56
C GLU A 161 12.30 22.64 -17.49
N LYS A 162 12.44 22.85 -18.79
CA LYS A 162 11.44 22.41 -19.77
C LYS A 162 11.24 20.90 -19.72
N VAL A 163 12.33 20.14 -19.72
CA VAL A 163 12.28 18.65 -19.62
C VAL A 163 11.63 18.22 -18.32
N LEU A 164 11.97 18.84 -17.18
CA LEU A 164 11.35 18.52 -15.90
C LEU A 164 9.83 18.75 -15.93
N ARG A 165 9.36 19.83 -16.53
CA ARG A 165 7.93 20.10 -16.67
C ARG A 165 7.23 19.04 -17.53
N GLU A 166 7.86 18.64 -18.62
CA GLU A 166 7.33 17.58 -19.50
C GLU A 166 7.26 16.24 -18.79
N GLU A 167 8.31 15.86 -18.05
CA GLU A 167 8.34 14.58 -17.29
C GLU A 167 7.34 14.57 -16.13
N VAL A 168 7.22 15.68 -15.40
CA VAL A 168 6.22 15.78 -14.34
C VAL A 168 4.81 15.74 -14.91
N SER A 169 4.53 16.40 -16.04
CA SER A 169 3.24 16.29 -16.71
C SER A 169 2.95 14.85 -17.14
N ALA A 170 3.91 14.17 -17.74
CA ALA A 170 3.78 12.77 -18.13
C ALA A 170 3.53 11.85 -16.92
N ALA A 171 4.18 12.10 -15.77
CA ALA A 171 3.96 11.36 -14.54
C ALA A 171 2.53 11.58 -13.99
N VAL A 172 2.01 12.81 -14.07
CA VAL A 172 0.63 13.14 -13.69
C VAL A 172 -0.38 12.44 -14.60
N ASP A 173 -0.16 12.48 -15.91
CA ASP A 173 -1.03 11.81 -16.90
C ASP A 173 -1.03 10.29 -16.70
N ASN A 174 0.12 9.72 -16.41
CA ASN A 174 0.22 8.29 -16.08
C ASN A 174 -0.54 7.96 -14.78
N SER A 175 -0.37 8.78 -13.74
CA SER A 175 -1.11 8.62 -12.48
C SER A 175 -2.63 8.73 -12.69
N PHE A 176 -3.07 9.65 -13.54
CA PHE A 176 -4.48 9.79 -13.93
C PHE A 176 -5.01 8.51 -14.60
N ASN A 177 -4.26 7.95 -15.54
CA ASN A 177 -4.64 6.71 -16.24
C ASN A 177 -4.69 5.51 -15.28
N VAL A 178 -3.73 5.41 -14.36
CA VAL A 178 -3.72 4.38 -13.32
C VAL A 178 -4.94 4.49 -12.41
N LEU A 179 -5.23 5.71 -11.92
CA LEU A 179 -6.42 5.96 -11.08
C LEU A 179 -7.72 5.62 -11.81
N ARG A 180 -7.84 6.02 -13.07
CA ARG A 180 -8.99 5.70 -13.91
C ARG A 180 -9.19 4.19 -14.04
N THR A 181 -8.13 3.47 -14.36
CA THR A 181 -8.17 2.01 -14.48
C THR A 181 -8.58 1.33 -13.19
N ARG A 182 -8.06 1.82 -12.04
CA ARG A 182 -8.47 1.30 -10.72
C ARG A 182 -9.95 1.54 -10.44
N ILE A 183 -10.41 2.77 -10.67
CA ILE A 183 -11.80 3.16 -10.42
C ILE A 183 -12.76 2.37 -11.31
N ASP A 184 -12.43 2.15 -12.57
CA ASP A 184 -13.22 1.33 -13.49
C ASP A 184 -13.37 -0.12 -12.98
N ARG A 185 -12.32 -0.67 -12.36
CA ARG A 185 -12.34 -2.02 -11.75
C ARG A 185 -13.21 -2.11 -10.48
N PHE A 186 -13.40 -1.02 -9.74
CA PHE A 186 -14.32 -1.01 -8.59
C PHE A 186 -15.78 -1.16 -8.95
N GLY A 187 -16.12 -1.06 -10.23
CA GLY A 187 -17.49 -1.17 -10.70
C GLY A 187 -18.40 -0.01 -10.23
N VAL A 188 -17.80 1.14 -9.93
CA VAL A 188 -18.55 2.38 -9.64
C VAL A 188 -19.24 2.82 -10.91
N ALA A 189 -20.55 3.04 -10.83
CA ALA A 189 -21.30 3.55 -11.95
C ALA A 189 -20.97 5.04 -12.17
N GLN A 190 -20.43 5.38 -13.34
CA GLN A 190 -20.17 6.75 -13.80
C GLN A 190 -19.30 7.58 -12.85
N PRO A 191 -18.04 7.17 -12.59
CA PRO A 191 -17.11 8.02 -11.85
C PRO A 191 -16.77 9.25 -12.68
N ASN A 192 -16.62 10.41 -12.01
CA ASN A 192 -16.12 11.62 -12.64
C ASN A 192 -14.67 11.84 -12.19
N ILE A 193 -13.73 11.82 -13.13
CA ILE A 193 -12.30 11.99 -12.86
C ILE A 193 -11.80 13.13 -13.73
N GLN A 194 -11.28 14.18 -13.10
CA GLN A 194 -10.82 15.39 -13.79
C GLN A 194 -9.51 15.87 -13.20
N THR A 195 -8.61 16.34 -14.06
CA THR A 195 -7.45 17.12 -13.63
C THR A 195 -7.88 18.56 -13.32
N LEU A 196 -7.44 19.08 -12.17
CA LEU A 196 -7.77 20.44 -11.77
C LEU A 196 -6.80 21.43 -12.43
N GLU A 197 -7.34 22.39 -13.15
CA GLU A 197 -6.57 23.49 -13.71
C GLU A 197 -5.99 24.39 -12.60
N GLY A 198 -4.78 24.90 -12.77
CA GLY A 198 -4.14 25.88 -11.90
C GLY A 198 -3.11 25.33 -10.92
N LYS A 199 -3.15 24.06 -10.52
CA LYS A 199 -2.08 23.40 -9.74
C LYS A 199 -1.74 22.07 -10.37
N MET A 200 -0.52 21.96 -10.89
CA MET A 200 -0.01 20.73 -11.51
C MET A 200 -0.05 19.57 -10.50
N GLY A 201 -0.59 18.44 -10.94
CA GLY A 201 -0.62 17.21 -10.16
C GLY A 201 -1.89 16.93 -9.34
N ARG A 202 -2.92 17.80 -9.40
CA ARG A 202 -4.19 17.58 -8.71
C ARG A 202 -5.23 16.91 -9.60
N ILE A 203 -5.80 15.85 -9.08
CA ILE A 203 -6.85 15.05 -9.74
C ILE A 203 -8.06 15.00 -8.81
N MET A 204 -9.18 15.50 -9.27
CA MET A 204 -10.46 15.39 -8.59
C MET A 204 -11.15 14.09 -9.00
N VAL A 205 -11.63 13.35 -8.02
CA VAL A 205 -12.31 12.06 -8.20
C VAL A 205 -13.63 12.09 -7.46
N GLU A 206 -14.72 11.98 -8.21
CA GLU A 206 -16.08 11.87 -7.66
C GLU A 206 -16.62 10.47 -7.91
N LEU A 207 -17.02 9.81 -6.83
CA LEU A 207 -17.48 8.43 -6.82
C LEU A 207 -18.89 8.34 -6.25
N PRO A 208 -19.94 8.43 -7.10
CA PRO A 208 -21.32 8.35 -6.64
C PRO A 208 -21.68 6.95 -6.13
N GLY A 209 -22.44 6.88 -5.04
CA GLY A 209 -23.00 5.64 -4.52
C GLY A 209 -22.04 4.70 -3.79
N ILE A 210 -20.86 5.17 -3.44
CA ILE A 210 -19.89 4.41 -2.62
C ILE A 210 -20.42 4.27 -1.19
N LYS A 211 -20.45 3.03 -0.69
CA LYS A 211 -20.86 2.70 0.68
C LYS A 211 -19.70 2.69 1.68
N GLU A 212 -18.48 2.43 1.22
CA GLU A 212 -17.27 2.28 2.03
C GLU A 212 -16.18 3.29 1.61
N PRO A 213 -16.31 4.59 1.94
CA PRO A 213 -15.40 5.62 1.47
C PRO A 213 -13.97 5.43 2.00
N GLU A 214 -13.80 4.92 3.22
CA GLU A 214 -12.48 4.70 3.82
C GLU A 214 -11.68 3.61 3.09
N ARG A 215 -12.33 2.54 2.65
CA ARG A 215 -11.71 1.48 1.85
C ARG A 215 -11.24 2.03 0.51
N VAL A 216 -12.13 2.75 -0.19
CA VAL A 216 -11.80 3.34 -1.49
C VAL A 216 -10.68 4.38 -1.37
N ARG A 217 -10.69 5.19 -0.31
CA ARG A 217 -9.61 6.15 -0.05
C ARG A 217 -8.26 5.45 0.07
N LYS A 218 -8.17 4.38 0.86
CA LYS A 218 -6.92 3.60 1.00
C LYS A 218 -6.44 3.04 -0.33
N LEU A 219 -7.35 2.50 -1.14
CA LEU A 219 -7.01 1.96 -2.46
C LEU A 219 -6.58 3.02 -3.47
N LEU A 220 -7.16 4.22 -3.42
CA LEU A 220 -6.75 5.34 -4.27
C LEU A 220 -5.42 5.95 -3.84
N GLN A 221 -5.11 5.95 -2.55
CA GLN A 221 -3.84 6.46 -2.00
C GLN A 221 -2.68 5.50 -2.24
N GLY A 222 -2.94 4.19 -2.33
CA GLY A 222 -1.91 3.19 -2.56
C GLY A 222 -1.19 3.43 -3.88
N SER A 223 0.15 3.43 -3.87
CA SER A 223 0.95 3.49 -5.09
C SER A 223 0.85 2.20 -5.89
N ALA A 224 0.34 1.12 -5.27
CA ALA A 224 0.28 -0.24 -5.78
C ALA A 224 1.67 -0.74 -6.21
N ASN A 225 2.69 -0.35 -5.46
CA ASN A 225 4.02 -0.86 -5.67
C ASN A 225 4.08 -2.32 -5.18
N LEU A 226 3.91 -3.24 -6.14
CA LEU A 226 3.98 -4.68 -5.88
C LEU A 226 5.44 -5.10 -5.82
N GLU A 227 5.79 -5.79 -4.75
CA GLU A 227 7.15 -6.24 -4.48
C GLU A 227 7.14 -7.70 -4.02
N PHE A 228 8.09 -8.49 -4.50
CA PHE A 228 8.31 -9.87 -4.07
C PHE A 228 9.63 -9.97 -3.34
N TRP A 229 9.56 -10.36 -2.06
CA TRP A 229 10.71 -10.36 -1.18
C TRP A 229 11.04 -11.77 -0.68
N GLU A 230 12.33 -12.06 -0.59
CA GLU A 230 12.80 -13.20 0.19
C GLU A 230 12.51 -12.96 1.68
N THR A 231 12.37 -14.03 2.45
CA THR A 231 12.09 -13.94 3.89
C THR A 231 13.15 -14.62 4.72
N PHE A 232 13.28 -14.19 5.98
CA PHE A 232 13.98 -14.93 7.01
C PHE A 232 13.03 -15.92 7.69
N GLU A 233 13.54 -17.00 8.21
CA GLU A 233 12.79 -17.89 9.08
C GLU A 233 12.70 -17.31 10.50
N ALA A 234 11.56 -17.44 11.16
CA ALA A 234 11.34 -16.88 12.49
C ALA A 234 12.38 -17.38 13.52
N LYS A 235 12.82 -18.65 13.40
CA LYS A 235 13.86 -19.20 14.28
C LYS A 235 15.19 -18.42 14.28
N ASP A 236 15.52 -17.77 13.14
CA ASP A 236 16.78 -17.03 12.98
C ASP A 236 16.66 -15.60 13.54
N ILE A 237 15.46 -15.01 13.51
CA ILE A 237 15.23 -13.61 13.86
C ILE A 237 14.67 -13.43 15.27
N VAL A 238 13.90 -14.38 15.80
CA VAL A 238 13.36 -14.28 17.17
C VAL A 238 14.45 -14.09 18.23
N PRO A 239 15.60 -14.80 18.20
CA PRO A 239 16.70 -14.54 19.13
C PRO A 239 17.32 -13.13 18.98
N VAL A 240 17.34 -12.60 17.73
CA VAL A 240 17.83 -11.24 17.45
C VAL A 240 16.89 -10.20 18.05
N LEU A 241 15.58 -10.39 17.94
CA LEU A 241 14.58 -9.50 18.56
C LEU A 241 14.65 -9.54 20.08
N ALA A 242 14.92 -10.68 20.70
CA ALA A 242 15.16 -10.79 22.14
C ALA A 242 16.42 -10.00 22.55
N SER A 243 17.49 -10.07 21.75
CA SER A 243 18.71 -9.27 21.96
C SER A 243 18.46 -7.78 21.78
N ALA A 244 17.59 -7.40 20.83
CA ALA A 244 17.16 -6.03 20.58
C ALA A 244 16.36 -5.46 21.76
N ASP A 245 15.50 -6.25 22.41
CA ASP A 245 14.80 -5.86 23.63
C ASP A 245 15.76 -5.52 24.77
N ASN A 246 16.76 -6.38 25.03
CA ASN A 246 17.78 -6.12 26.03
C ASN A 246 18.56 -4.83 25.75
N ARG A 247 18.81 -4.51 24.47
CA ARG A 247 19.51 -3.29 24.08
C ARG A 247 18.64 -2.04 24.26
N ALA A 248 17.36 -2.15 23.95
CA ALA A 248 16.37 -1.08 24.17
C ALA A 248 16.19 -0.74 25.65
N ARG A 249 16.19 -1.74 26.54
CA ARG A 249 16.14 -1.59 27.99
C ARG A 249 17.24 -0.67 28.52
N GLY A 250 18.48 -0.84 28.03
CA GLY A 250 19.62 -0.03 28.46
C GLY A 250 19.52 1.45 28.11
N LEU A 251 18.72 1.81 27.09
CA LEU A 251 18.58 3.19 26.62
C LEU A 251 17.40 3.93 27.27
N LEU A 252 16.29 3.24 27.48
CA LEU A 252 15.11 3.85 28.09
C LEU A 252 15.28 4.11 29.61
N ASN A 253 16.19 3.39 30.26
CA ASN A 253 16.56 3.62 31.66
C ASN A 253 17.54 4.81 31.87
N VAL A 254 18.11 5.36 30.78
CA VAL A 254 19.07 6.50 30.85
C VAL A 254 18.37 7.87 30.76
N GLU A 255 17.10 7.93 30.39
CA GLU A 255 16.34 9.21 30.27
C GLU A 255 15.71 9.70 31.58
N THR A 256 15.98 9.09 32.73
CA THR A 256 15.67 9.70 34.03
C THR A 256 16.95 10.31 34.61
N PRO A 257 17.02 11.64 34.80
CA PRO A 257 18.15 12.26 35.47
C PRO A 257 18.03 11.98 36.98
N ALA A 258 18.80 11.05 37.47
CA ALA A 258 19.04 10.90 38.90
C ALA A 258 20.53 10.70 39.15
N ASP A 259 21.09 11.75 39.70
CA ASP A 259 22.25 11.89 40.59
C ASP A 259 23.23 10.69 40.72
N SER A 260 24.47 11.09 40.54
CA SER A 260 25.74 10.42 40.78
C SER A 260 25.77 9.26 41.79
N ALA A 261 26.30 8.09 41.31
CA ALA A 261 27.31 7.34 42.06
C ALA A 261 28.01 6.32 41.16
N MET A 262 29.31 6.52 40.97
CA MET A 262 30.26 5.56 40.41
C MET A 262 30.32 4.30 41.29
N VAL A 263 30.16 3.14 40.66
CA VAL A 263 30.80 1.90 41.15
C VAL A 263 31.20 1.08 39.90
N GLU A 264 32.54 0.99 39.70
CA GLU A 264 33.16 -0.04 38.92
C GLU A 264 32.92 -1.39 39.58
N ALA A 265 32.44 -2.39 38.84
CA ALA A 265 32.62 -3.79 39.19
C ALA A 265 32.38 -4.71 37.98
N ASP A 266 33.47 -5.22 37.53
CA ASP A 266 33.78 -6.62 37.15
C ASP A 266 32.74 -7.38 36.30
N THR A 267 33.14 -7.61 35.07
CA THR A 267 32.55 -8.50 34.09
C THR A 267 33.09 -9.92 34.36
N THR A 268 32.25 -10.80 34.89
CA THR A 268 32.18 -12.21 34.52
C THR A 268 31.14 -12.98 35.35
N ALA A 269 30.38 -13.82 34.65
CA ALA A 269 29.42 -14.79 35.20
C ALA A 269 28.05 -14.20 35.67
N VAL A 270 27.06 -14.21 34.79
CA VAL A 270 25.67 -14.66 35.03
C VAL A 270 24.93 -14.70 33.67
N ALA A 271 25.08 -15.77 32.91
CA ALA A 271 24.35 -15.98 31.67
C ALA A 271 23.29 -17.11 31.73
N GLU A 272 23.09 -17.76 32.87
CA GLU A 272 22.19 -18.94 32.94
C GLU A 272 20.98 -18.82 33.88
N ALA A 273 20.88 -17.79 34.70
CA ALA A 273 19.79 -17.71 35.69
C ALA A 273 18.58 -16.87 35.28
N SER A 274 18.67 -16.06 34.21
CA SER A 274 17.59 -15.12 33.82
C SER A 274 16.55 -15.73 32.85
N ALA A 275 16.86 -16.86 32.22
CA ALA A 275 15.97 -17.50 31.24
C ALA A 275 14.81 -18.31 31.85
N VAL A 276 14.89 -18.69 33.14
CA VAL A 276 13.91 -19.56 33.79
C VAL A 276 12.80 -18.73 34.45
N SER A 277 13.12 -17.53 34.95
CA SER A 277 12.14 -16.65 35.63
C SER A 277 11.16 -15.96 34.66
N ALA A 278 11.59 -15.67 33.43
CA ALA A 278 10.74 -15.02 32.42
C ALA A 278 9.69 -15.99 31.84
N LYS A 279 9.97 -17.31 31.82
CA LYS A 279 9.00 -18.31 31.34
C LYS A 279 7.79 -18.48 32.24
N ASP A 280 7.97 -18.39 33.55
CA ASP A 280 6.88 -18.60 34.53
C ASP A 280 5.97 -17.36 34.63
N SER A 281 6.51 -16.16 34.49
CA SER A 281 5.73 -14.92 34.52
C SER A 281 4.89 -14.72 33.25
N LEU A 282 5.41 -15.13 32.09
CA LEU A 282 4.70 -15.02 30.83
C LEU A 282 3.59 -16.09 30.67
N ALA A 283 3.82 -17.29 31.22
CA ALA A 283 2.83 -18.38 31.22
C ALA A 283 1.65 -18.09 32.18
N ALA A 284 1.85 -17.31 33.23
CA ALA A 284 0.78 -16.88 34.13
C ALA A 284 -0.09 -15.76 33.52
N ALA A 285 0.50 -14.86 32.73
CA ALA A 285 -0.24 -13.80 32.03
C ALA A 285 -1.13 -14.32 30.87
N LEU A 286 -0.81 -15.48 30.31
CA LEU A 286 -1.56 -16.12 29.21
C LEU A 286 -2.75 -16.97 29.68
N LYS A 287 -2.92 -17.21 30.97
CA LYS A 287 -4.03 -18.02 31.52
C LYS A 287 -5.18 -17.19 32.05
N GLY A 288 -5.55 -16.09 31.38
CA GLY A 288 -6.86 -15.44 31.45
C GLY A 288 -7.65 -15.57 32.78
N GLU A 289 -7.07 -15.22 33.92
CA GLU A 289 -7.85 -15.08 35.15
C GLU A 289 -7.73 -13.66 35.71
N THR A 290 -8.90 -13.00 35.66
CA THR A 290 -9.33 -11.81 36.41
C THR A 290 -8.63 -10.48 36.16
N ALA A 291 -9.38 -9.65 35.46
CA ALA A 291 -9.22 -8.20 35.34
C ALA A 291 -9.31 -7.48 36.71
N THR A 292 -8.25 -7.42 37.48
CA THR A 292 -8.03 -6.43 38.56
C THR A 292 -6.60 -6.47 39.12
N ALA A 293 -5.59 -6.74 38.31
CA ALA A 293 -4.19 -6.60 38.76
C ALA A 293 -3.48 -5.55 37.89
N SER A 294 -3.61 -4.33 38.38
CA SER A 294 -2.62 -3.24 38.39
C SER A 294 -1.95 -2.84 37.09
N ASN A 295 -2.33 -1.64 36.61
CA ASN A 295 -1.58 -0.78 35.69
C ASN A 295 -0.09 -0.63 36.09
N THR A 296 0.28 -0.80 37.34
CA THR A 296 1.66 -0.80 37.85
C THR A 296 2.53 -1.91 37.30
N ASN A 297 1.95 -3.11 37.06
CA ASN A 297 2.72 -4.26 36.52
C ASN A 297 3.07 -4.13 35.06
N ILE A 298 2.22 -3.46 34.27
CA ILE A 298 2.44 -3.23 32.83
C ILE A 298 3.53 -2.16 32.60
N GLU A 299 3.56 -1.12 33.45
CA GLU A 299 4.60 -0.07 33.35
C GLU A 299 5.98 -0.59 33.79
N GLU A 300 6.04 -1.46 34.79
CA GLU A 300 7.29 -2.11 35.17
C GLU A 300 7.76 -3.08 34.09
N LEU A 301 6.84 -3.87 33.47
CA LEU A 301 7.16 -4.76 32.35
C LEU A 301 7.67 -3.98 31.14
N LYS A 302 7.09 -2.81 30.84
CA LYS A 302 7.57 -1.91 29.76
C LYS A 302 8.97 -1.33 30.05
N LYS A 303 9.34 -1.16 31.28
CA LYS A 303 10.70 -0.72 31.66
C LYS A 303 11.72 -1.86 31.58
N GLU A 304 11.33 -3.08 31.97
CA GLU A 304 12.21 -4.24 31.92
C GLU A 304 12.35 -4.85 30.53
N HIS A 305 11.25 -4.91 29.76
CA HIS A 305 11.17 -5.51 28.44
C HIS A 305 10.39 -4.61 27.47
N PRO A 306 10.97 -3.48 27.05
CA PRO A 306 10.22 -2.46 26.28
C PRO A 306 9.67 -2.96 24.95
N LEU A 307 10.36 -3.86 24.27
CA LEU A 307 9.89 -4.45 23.01
C LEU A 307 8.92 -5.61 23.28
N LEU A 308 9.28 -6.51 24.20
CA LEU A 308 8.49 -7.72 24.47
C LEU A 308 7.18 -7.42 25.22
N ALA A 309 7.06 -6.27 25.88
CA ALA A 309 5.81 -5.81 26.48
C ALA A 309 4.73 -5.44 25.45
N VAL A 310 5.13 -5.08 24.23
CA VAL A 310 4.25 -4.63 23.15
C VAL A 310 4.27 -5.55 21.92
N LEU A 311 5.27 -6.44 21.81
CA LEU A 311 5.44 -7.41 20.72
C LEU A 311 5.52 -8.84 21.27
N GLN A 312 4.53 -9.64 21.00
CA GLN A 312 4.54 -11.07 21.32
C GLN A 312 5.33 -11.83 20.25
N LEU A 313 6.49 -12.40 20.61
CA LEU A 313 7.30 -13.17 19.67
C LEU A 313 6.67 -14.49 19.27
N ASN A 314 6.85 -14.87 18.01
CA ASN A 314 6.44 -16.17 17.49
C ASN A 314 7.39 -17.27 17.97
N GLN A 315 6.96 -18.04 18.96
CA GLN A 315 7.76 -19.12 19.55
C GLN A 315 7.77 -20.41 18.70
N SER A 316 6.91 -20.52 17.67
CA SER A 316 6.89 -21.72 16.82
C SER A 316 8.18 -21.89 16.01
N GLY A 317 8.89 -20.79 15.73
CA GLY A 317 10.09 -20.79 14.91
C GLY A 317 9.87 -21.16 13.44
N VAL A 318 8.62 -21.37 13.04
CA VAL A 318 8.23 -21.78 11.68
C VAL A 318 7.68 -20.57 10.93
N GLY A 319 8.01 -20.47 9.63
CA GLY A 319 7.55 -19.38 8.77
C GLY A 319 8.35 -18.10 8.94
N CYS A 320 7.88 -17.04 8.30
CA CYS A 320 8.52 -15.71 8.29
C CYS A 320 7.87 -14.71 9.26
N ILE A 321 6.79 -15.10 9.97
CA ILE A 321 6.16 -14.26 10.98
C ILE A 321 6.98 -14.35 12.26
N VAL A 322 7.53 -13.23 12.73
CA VAL A 322 8.41 -13.17 13.90
C VAL A 322 7.70 -12.70 15.16
N GLY A 323 6.53 -12.08 15.04
CA GLY A 323 5.76 -11.63 16.20
C GLY A 323 4.39 -11.10 15.85
N TYR A 324 3.66 -10.79 16.90
CA TYR A 324 2.28 -10.31 16.87
C TYR A 324 2.15 -9.11 17.80
N ALA A 325 1.43 -8.07 17.38
CA ALA A 325 1.13 -6.93 18.24
C ALA A 325 -0.29 -6.38 18.02
N ASP A 326 -0.88 -5.78 19.04
CA ASP A 326 -2.12 -5.01 18.89
C ASP A 326 -1.86 -3.79 18.00
N TYR A 327 -2.83 -3.41 17.16
CA TYR A 327 -2.68 -2.27 16.23
C TYR A 327 -2.28 -0.96 16.93
N LYS A 328 -2.67 -0.80 18.21
CA LYS A 328 -2.32 0.37 19.02
C LYS A 328 -0.84 0.45 19.37
N ASP A 329 -0.22 -0.73 19.52
CA ASP A 329 1.17 -0.85 19.95
C ASP A 329 2.14 -0.90 18.75
N THR A 330 1.64 -1.01 17.52
CA THR A 330 2.49 -1.07 16.31
C THR A 330 3.39 0.15 16.15
N ALA A 331 2.92 1.34 16.53
CA ALA A 331 3.72 2.56 16.51
C ALA A 331 4.88 2.51 17.51
N ASP A 332 4.64 1.98 18.71
CA ASP A 332 5.67 1.82 19.75
C ASP A 332 6.68 0.76 19.36
N VAL A 333 6.23 -0.38 18.81
CA VAL A 333 7.11 -1.39 18.22
C VAL A 333 8.02 -0.77 17.17
N ASN A 334 7.46 -0.04 16.20
CA ASN A 334 8.23 0.62 15.15
C ASN A 334 9.24 1.64 15.72
N ARG A 335 8.85 2.41 16.73
CA ARG A 335 9.73 3.38 17.39
C ARG A 335 10.94 2.69 18.02
N ILE A 336 10.72 1.60 18.76
CA ILE A 336 11.78 0.84 19.43
C ILE A 336 12.71 0.19 18.39
N LEU A 337 12.15 -0.48 17.37
CA LEU A 337 12.91 -1.14 16.31
C LEU A 337 13.73 -0.15 15.45
N ASN A 338 13.30 1.10 15.37
CA ASN A 338 14.01 2.16 14.65
C ASN A 338 15.11 2.87 15.47
N MET A 339 15.26 2.57 16.75
CA MET A 339 16.36 3.12 17.58
C MET A 339 17.71 2.70 17.00
N LYS A 340 18.66 3.64 16.93
CA LYS A 340 19.96 3.40 16.31
C LYS A 340 20.71 2.22 16.94
N ALA A 341 20.70 2.14 18.28
CA ALA A 341 21.36 1.08 19.00
C ALA A 341 20.68 -0.30 18.87
N VAL A 342 19.37 -0.33 18.60
CA VAL A 342 18.62 -1.56 18.29
C VAL A 342 18.95 -2.02 16.88
N LYS A 343 19.03 -1.09 15.91
CA LYS A 343 19.46 -1.40 14.53
C LYS A 343 20.87 -1.95 14.43
N GLU A 344 21.77 -1.58 15.33
CA GLU A 344 23.14 -2.10 15.36
C GLU A 344 23.22 -3.62 15.67
N VAL A 345 22.23 -4.14 16.38
CA VAL A 345 22.15 -5.57 16.75
C VAL A 345 21.45 -6.38 15.65
N MET A 346 20.67 -5.73 14.79
CA MET A 346 19.92 -6.39 13.73
C MET A 346 20.80 -6.67 12.50
N PRO A 347 20.54 -7.75 11.74
CA PRO A 347 21.13 -7.95 10.43
C PRO A 347 20.85 -6.75 9.51
N ARG A 348 21.85 -6.33 8.75
CA ARG A 348 21.71 -5.16 7.85
C ARG A 348 20.73 -5.39 6.70
N ASP A 349 20.53 -6.65 6.34
CA ASP A 349 19.61 -7.10 5.30
C ASP A 349 18.21 -7.45 5.83
N LEU A 350 17.94 -7.20 7.12
CA LEU A 350 16.63 -7.40 7.73
C LEU A 350 15.76 -6.15 7.58
N LYS A 351 14.58 -6.34 6.98
CA LYS A 351 13.46 -5.39 7.03
C LYS A 351 12.30 -6.04 7.78
N LEU A 352 11.66 -5.29 8.65
CA LEU A 352 10.45 -5.76 9.35
C LEU A 352 9.24 -5.02 8.77
N MET A 353 8.23 -5.77 8.35
CA MET A 353 7.02 -5.23 7.73
C MET A 353 5.78 -5.84 8.37
N TRP A 354 4.73 -5.02 8.51
CA TRP A 354 3.45 -5.46 9.05
C TRP A 354 2.57 -6.11 7.99
N GLY A 355 1.77 -7.08 8.40
CA GLY A 355 0.68 -7.60 7.59
C GLY A 355 -0.40 -6.53 7.37
N VAL A 356 -1.03 -6.53 6.21
CA VAL A 356 -2.13 -5.60 5.87
C VAL A 356 -3.41 -5.94 6.64
N LYS A 357 -3.57 -7.19 7.05
CA LYS A 357 -4.71 -7.71 7.79
C LYS A 357 -4.32 -8.11 9.20
N ALA A 358 -5.30 -8.12 10.08
CA ALA A 358 -5.15 -8.77 11.36
C ALA A 358 -4.94 -10.28 11.17
N SER A 359 -4.21 -10.89 12.11
CA SER A 359 -3.95 -12.33 12.10
C SER A 359 -5.25 -13.15 12.11
N ASP A 360 -5.29 -14.19 11.30
CA ASP A 360 -6.43 -15.12 11.24
C ASP A 360 -6.73 -15.83 12.58
N MET A 361 -5.78 -15.83 13.51
CA MET A 361 -5.96 -16.35 14.85
C MET A 361 -6.75 -15.40 15.77
N ASP A 362 -6.83 -14.13 15.41
CA ASP A 362 -7.54 -13.12 16.20
C ASP A 362 -8.94 -12.82 15.65
N LYS A 363 -9.97 -13.31 16.37
CA LYS A 363 -11.38 -13.02 16.05
C LYS A 363 -11.79 -11.55 16.26
N THR A 364 -10.98 -10.77 16.98
CA THR A 364 -11.27 -9.37 17.27
C THR A 364 -10.75 -8.41 16.20
N GLY A 365 -9.90 -8.90 15.29
CA GLY A 365 -9.33 -8.12 14.20
C GLY A 365 -8.33 -7.05 14.64
N ARG A 366 -7.71 -7.22 15.81
CA ARG A 366 -6.84 -6.20 16.42
C ARG A 366 -5.36 -6.55 16.40
N ILE A 367 -5.02 -7.84 16.26
CA ILE A 367 -3.65 -8.33 16.34
C ILE A 367 -3.07 -8.43 14.93
N PHE A 368 -1.98 -7.74 14.68
CA PHE A 368 -1.28 -7.74 13.40
C PHE A 368 0.01 -8.56 13.47
N GLU A 369 0.38 -9.15 12.35
CA GLU A 369 1.55 -9.99 12.19
C GLU A 369 2.74 -9.17 11.73
N LEU A 370 3.91 -9.40 12.33
CA LEU A 370 5.18 -8.79 11.94
C LEU A 370 6.01 -9.81 11.18
N TYR A 371 6.39 -9.47 9.95
CA TYR A 371 7.11 -10.32 9.01
C TYR A 371 8.58 -9.94 8.93
N ALA A 372 9.47 -10.93 8.85
CA ALA A 372 10.90 -10.74 8.65
C ALA A 372 11.27 -10.87 7.17
N ILE A 373 11.50 -9.76 6.52
CA ILE A 373 11.82 -9.63 5.11
C ILE A 373 13.34 -9.56 4.93
N LYS A 374 13.85 -10.21 3.90
CA LYS A 374 15.26 -10.20 3.56
C LYS A 374 15.55 -9.30 2.36
N SER A 375 16.31 -8.23 2.59
CA SER A 375 16.76 -7.30 1.55
C SER A 375 18.06 -7.80 0.94
N THR A 376 18.00 -8.49 -0.18
CA THR A 376 19.17 -9.08 -0.86
C THR A 376 19.88 -8.11 -1.78
N GLU A 377 19.17 -7.10 -2.29
CA GLU A 377 19.72 -6.10 -3.20
C GLU A 377 20.44 -4.97 -2.45
N ARG A 378 21.61 -4.55 -2.96
CA ARG A 378 22.43 -3.48 -2.35
C ARG A 378 21.73 -2.12 -2.30
N ASN A 379 20.82 -1.86 -3.22
CA ASN A 379 20.01 -0.64 -3.31
C ASN A 379 18.79 -0.65 -2.39
N GLY A 380 18.55 -1.75 -1.65
CA GLY A 380 17.40 -1.92 -0.78
C GLY A 380 16.07 -2.10 -1.51
N ARG A 381 16.10 -2.35 -2.82
CA ARG A 381 14.92 -2.69 -3.63
C ARG A 381 14.55 -4.16 -3.50
N ALA A 382 13.33 -4.48 -3.91
CA ALA A 382 12.89 -5.86 -3.96
C ALA A 382 13.62 -6.64 -5.07
N PRO A 383 13.89 -7.94 -4.88
CA PRO A 383 14.44 -8.80 -5.91
C PRO A 383 13.59 -8.85 -7.18
N LEU A 384 12.26 -8.67 -7.04
CA LEU A 384 11.32 -8.58 -8.15
C LEU A 384 10.24 -7.55 -7.81
N GLU A 385 9.99 -6.64 -8.72
CA GLU A 385 8.98 -5.58 -8.60
C GLU A 385 7.82 -5.82 -9.57
N GLY A 386 6.69 -5.13 -9.39
CA GLY A 386 5.48 -5.32 -10.17
C GLY A 386 5.54 -4.84 -11.61
N ASP A 387 6.60 -4.14 -12.01
CA ASP A 387 6.85 -3.70 -13.39
C ASP A 387 6.94 -4.85 -14.41
N VAL A 388 7.25 -6.05 -13.95
CA VAL A 388 7.32 -7.26 -14.75
C VAL A 388 5.97 -7.98 -14.89
N VAL A 389 4.96 -7.61 -14.11
CA VAL A 389 3.62 -8.20 -14.15
C VAL A 389 2.84 -7.59 -15.31
N THR A 390 2.36 -8.43 -16.23
CA THR A 390 1.62 -8.00 -17.41
C THR A 390 0.12 -8.10 -17.26
N ASP A 391 -0.37 -9.03 -16.46
CA ASP A 391 -1.80 -9.25 -16.21
C ASP A 391 -2.01 -9.85 -14.82
N ALA A 392 -3.11 -9.48 -14.17
CA ALA A 392 -3.55 -10.05 -12.91
C ALA A 392 -5.07 -10.13 -12.89
N LYS A 393 -5.60 -11.26 -12.39
CA LYS A 393 -7.04 -11.55 -12.33
C LYS A 393 -7.40 -12.23 -11.03
N ASP A 394 -8.56 -11.88 -10.49
CA ASP A 394 -9.19 -12.63 -9.43
C ASP A 394 -9.80 -13.92 -10.00
N GLU A 395 -9.43 -15.05 -9.45
CA GLU A 395 -9.88 -16.39 -9.85
C GLU A 395 -10.19 -17.25 -8.61
N TYR A 396 -10.64 -18.45 -8.85
CA TYR A 396 -10.81 -19.46 -7.80
C TYR A 396 -9.87 -20.62 -8.06
N ASP A 397 -9.21 -21.08 -7.01
CA ASP A 397 -8.34 -22.24 -7.07
C ASP A 397 -9.15 -23.55 -7.27
N GLN A 398 -8.45 -24.68 -7.43
CA GLN A 398 -9.07 -26.00 -7.57
C GLN A 398 -9.94 -26.43 -6.37
N PHE A 399 -9.80 -25.76 -5.22
CA PHE A 399 -10.60 -25.96 -4.00
C PHE A 399 -11.72 -24.94 -3.86
N ASN A 400 -11.99 -24.15 -4.91
CA ASN A 400 -12.98 -23.07 -4.92
C ASN A 400 -12.71 -21.97 -3.86
N LYS A 401 -11.42 -21.73 -3.57
CA LYS A 401 -10.98 -20.60 -2.72
C LYS A 401 -10.54 -19.44 -3.60
N PRO A 402 -10.87 -18.20 -3.21
CA PRO A 402 -10.42 -17.03 -3.95
C PRO A 402 -8.89 -16.95 -4.01
N CYS A 403 -8.36 -16.71 -5.20
CA CYS A 403 -6.93 -16.53 -5.45
C CYS A 403 -6.71 -15.44 -6.50
N VAL A 404 -5.49 -14.96 -6.63
CA VAL A 404 -5.11 -14.04 -7.70
C VAL A 404 -4.17 -14.76 -8.65
N SER A 405 -4.57 -14.86 -9.91
CA SER A 405 -3.74 -15.36 -11.00
C SER A 405 -2.96 -14.19 -11.60
N MET A 406 -1.65 -14.33 -11.74
CA MET A 406 -0.79 -13.30 -12.34
C MET A 406 0.08 -13.87 -13.44
N SER A 407 0.35 -13.05 -14.45
CA SER A 407 1.25 -13.34 -15.56
C SER A 407 2.37 -12.32 -15.64
N MET A 408 3.57 -12.77 -15.96
CA MET A 408 4.76 -11.92 -16.05
C MET A 408 5.30 -11.90 -17.50
N ASN A 409 6.02 -10.82 -17.84
CA ASN A 409 6.78 -10.75 -19.08
C ASN A 409 7.97 -11.74 -19.07
N THR A 410 8.69 -11.84 -20.17
CA THR A 410 9.82 -12.81 -20.34
C THR A 410 10.95 -12.56 -19.31
N GLU A 411 11.25 -11.31 -19.02
CA GLU A 411 12.26 -10.92 -18.02
C GLU A 411 11.80 -11.33 -16.61
N GLY A 412 10.57 -10.96 -16.25
CA GLY A 412 9.94 -11.32 -14.98
C GLY A 412 9.90 -12.84 -14.77
N SER A 413 9.51 -13.58 -15.81
CA SER A 413 9.45 -15.05 -15.76
C SER A 413 10.81 -15.67 -15.42
N ARG A 414 11.91 -15.14 -15.99
CA ARG A 414 13.27 -15.61 -15.69
C ARG A 414 13.70 -15.28 -14.25
N ARG A 415 13.45 -14.05 -13.82
CA ARG A 415 13.78 -13.60 -12.46
C ARG A 415 12.93 -14.33 -11.41
N TRP A 416 11.66 -14.56 -11.71
CA TRP A 416 10.74 -15.32 -10.86
C TRP A 416 11.15 -16.77 -10.71
N ALA A 417 11.53 -17.44 -11.81
CA ALA A 417 12.06 -18.79 -11.77
C ALA A 417 13.32 -18.90 -10.91
N ALA A 418 14.26 -17.97 -11.05
CA ALA A 418 15.46 -17.93 -10.22
C ALA A 418 15.15 -17.69 -8.73
N LEU A 419 14.22 -16.75 -8.43
CA LEU A 419 13.80 -16.42 -7.07
C LEU A 419 13.07 -17.60 -6.41
N THR A 420 12.12 -18.22 -7.10
CA THR A 420 11.39 -19.39 -6.58
C THR A 420 12.30 -20.60 -6.40
N LYS A 421 13.22 -20.87 -7.34
CA LYS A 421 14.21 -21.95 -7.24
C LYS A 421 15.09 -21.82 -5.99
N LYS A 422 15.57 -20.60 -5.69
CA LYS A 422 16.42 -20.28 -4.51
C LYS A 422 15.66 -20.46 -3.20
N ASN A 423 14.35 -20.27 -3.23
CA ASN A 423 13.48 -20.25 -2.04
C ASN A 423 12.54 -21.45 -1.94
N ILE A 424 12.87 -22.58 -2.60
CA ILE A 424 12.08 -23.83 -2.44
C ILE A 424 12.03 -24.23 -0.96
N GLY A 425 10.83 -24.45 -0.45
CA GLY A 425 10.59 -24.81 0.96
C GLY A 425 10.58 -23.61 1.92
N LYS A 426 10.86 -22.39 1.43
CA LYS A 426 10.75 -21.11 2.16
C LYS A 426 9.55 -20.30 1.68
N GLU A 427 9.28 -19.23 2.37
CA GLU A 427 8.21 -18.29 2.03
C GLU A 427 8.76 -17.12 1.22
N ILE A 428 7.96 -16.62 0.26
CA ILE A 428 8.21 -15.37 -0.46
C ILE A 428 7.10 -14.41 -0.06
N ALA A 429 7.47 -13.27 0.50
CA ALA A 429 6.49 -12.25 0.87
C ALA A 429 6.08 -11.43 -0.34
N ILE A 430 4.77 -11.25 -0.48
CA ILE A 430 4.12 -10.40 -1.46
C ILE A 430 3.72 -9.13 -0.73
N VAL A 431 4.39 -8.05 -1.09
CA VAL A 431 4.27 -6.75 -0.41
C VAL A 431 3.65 -5.75 -1.37
N LEU A 432 2.70 -5.00 -0.89
CA LEU A 432 2.10 -3.86 -1.57
C LEU A 432 2.20 -2.64 -0.66
N ASP A 433 2.81 -1.57 -1.18
CA ASP A 433 2.96 -0.31 -0.46
C ASP A 433 3.57 -0.45 0.95
N GLY A 434 4.50 -1.39 1.12
CA GLY A 434 5.19 -1.62 2.38
C GLY A 434 4.45 -2.50 3.39
N TYR A 435 3.30 -3.07 3.03
CA TYR A 435 2.55 -4.03 3.85
C TYR A 435 2.54 -5.42 3.21
N VAL A 436 2.69 -6.44 4.03
CA VAL A 436 2.64 -7.83 3.56
C VAL A 436 1.19 -8.28 3.39
N TYR A 437 0.84 -8.65 2.18
CA TYR A 437 -0.49 -9.18 1.85
C TYR A 437 -0.56 -10.70 2.02
N SER A 438 0.52 -11.39 1.67
CA SER A 438 0.63 -12.84 1.79
C SER A 438 2.10 -13.25 1.76
N ALA A 439 2.42 -14.39 2.34
CA ALA A 439 3.74 -14.99 2.29
C ALA A 439 3.63 -16.49 1.98
N PRO A 440 3.28 -16.87 0.75
CA PRO A 440 3.10 -18.27 0.39
C PRO A 440 4.43 -19.04 0.39
N ARG A 441 4.37 -20.30 0.79
CA ARG A 441 5.51 -21.19 0.72
C ARG A 441 5.75 -21.65 -0.71
N VAL A 442 6.99 -21.60 -1.16
CA VAL A 442 7.40 -22.06 -2.49
C VAL A 442 7.56 -23.58 -2.48
N ASN A 443 6.73 -24.28 -3.26
CA ASN A 443 6.78 -25.73 -3.36
C ASN A 443 7.75 -26.22 -4.44
N SER A 444 7.88 -25.46 -5.54
CA SER A 444 8.74 -25.81 -6.67
C SER A 444 9.15 -24.56 -7.45
N GLU A 445 10.16 -24.70 -8.32
CA GLU A 445 10.55 -23.66 -9.29
C GLU A 445 9.39 -23.37 -10.25
N ILE A 446 9.08 -22.06 -10.45
CA ILE A 446 8.00 -21.60 -11.34
C ILE A 446 8.61 -20.97 -12.57
N THR A 447 8.69 -21.75 -13.68
CA THR A 447 9.40 -21.34 -14.91
C THR A 447 8.54 -20.62 -15.93
N GLY A 448 7.20 -20.72 -15.84
CA GLY A 448 6.28 -20.25 -16.88
C GLY A 448 5.83 -18.81 -16.76
N GLY A 449 6.24 -18.07 -15.72
CA GLY A 449 5.80 -16.68 -15.47
C GLY A 449 4.33 -16.52 -15.07
N ASN A 450 3.57 -17.63 -15.05
CA ASN A 450 2.21 -17.65 -14.51
C ASN A 450 2.22 -18.20 -13.10
N SER A 451 1.60 -17.49 -12.19
CA SER A 451 1.55 -17.86 -10.78
C SER A 451 0.19 -17.56 -10.19
N GLN A 452 -0.20 -18.38 -9.21
CA GLN A 452 -1.37 -18.11 -8.40
C GLN A 452 -0.94 -17.71 -7.00
N ILE A 453 -1.40 -16.55 -6.55
CA ILE A 453 -1.25 -16.08 -5.18
C ILE A 453 -2.43 -16.66 -4.41
N THR A 454 -2.13 -17.61 -3.55
CA THR A 454 -3.12 -18.25 -2.67
C THR A 454 -2.94 -17.77 -1.24
N GLY A 455 -4.03 -17.71 -0.50
CA GLY A 455 -4.04 -17.28 0.89
C GLY A 455 -5.44 -17.41 1.48
N ASN A 456 -5.62 -16.94 2.69
CA ASN A 456 -6.95 -16.85 3.29
C ASN A 456 -7.64 -15.56 2.83
N PHE A 457 -7.93 -15.49 1.51
CA PHE A 457 -8.54 -14.32 0.88
C PHE A 457 -10.05 -14.41 0.87
N THR A 458 -10.72 -13.26 1.03
CA THR A 458 -12.11 -13.10 0.62
C THR A 458 -12.17 -12.62 -0.83
N PRO A 459 -13.32 -12.80 -1.53
CA PRO A 459 -13.45 -12.30 -2.91
C PRO A 459 -13.19 -10.80 -3.07
N GLU A 460 -13.50 -10.02 -2.01
CA GLU A 460 -13.23 -8.58 -2.00
C GLU A 460 -11.73 -8.29 -1.96
N VAL A 461 -10.98 -9.08 -1.19
CA VAL A 461 -9.52 -8.91 -1.05
C VAL A 461 -8.79 -9.30 -2.32
N THR A 462 -9.21 -10.36 -3.02
CA THR A 462 -8.60 -10.73 -4.30
C THR A 462 -8.85 -9.70 -5.39
N LYS A 463 -9.98 -8.99 -5.33
CA LYS A 463 -10.27 -7.86 -6.23
C LYS A 463 -9.45 -6.61 -5.90
N ASP A 464 -9.15 -6.39 -4.63
CA ASP A 464 -8.33 -5.26 -4.18
C ASP A 464 -6.84 -5.48 -4.47
N LEU A 465 -6.37 -6.74 -4.42
CA LEU A 465 -5.00 -7.13 -4.72
C LEU A 465 -4.73 -7.17 -6.22
#